data_05ebe998f57c281a869af2708aaa9e31
#
_entry.id   05ebe998f57c281a869af2708aaa9e31
#
_cell.length_a   1.000
_cell.length_b   1.000
_cell.length_c   1.000
_cell.angle_alpha   90.00
_cell.angle_beta   90.00
_cell.angle_gamma   90.00
#
_symmetry.space_group_name_H-M   'P 1'
#
loop_
_entity.id
_entity.type
_entity.pdbx_description
1 polymer ?
#
loop_
_entity_poly.entity_id
_entity_poly.type
_entity_poly.pdbx_seq_one_letter_code
_entity_poly.pdbx_strand_id
1 'polypeptide(L)'
;MRNVIRILFLCVVCMLLCSCEKAYEKETVSEQDANVIIRVSNYQQLSFDDITYGNGPLRTRSAINLYDYCPNIQFFIFDGSEKVSSLNQSLGDEGYGQANMNIAPGTYTLMVLAHKGLSFATVTSLQKVTFPSNQVGDTFYYCGSITVEDNKQNTFSISLERCVAMFRLCTEDPLPDNVTKMKFYYTGGSSTLDASRGWGNVNSRQTVNFDIEASQHGKPATFEVFTFPHEDGGSLKITVTALDAEGKTIKERIFENVPIQRKQITQYTGTFFGSGQQTNSSMTIQGDTTWVVYQHANY
;
A
#
# COMPACT_ATOMS: atom_id res chain seq x y z
N MET A 1 -21.84 -22.94 50.97
CA MET A 1 -20.49 -23.30 50.48
C MET A 1 -20.41 -23.43 48.94
N ARG A 2 -21.34 -24.12 48.27
CA ARG A 2 -21.28 -24.38 46.80
C ARG A 2 -21.38 -23.11 45.93
N ASN A 3 -22.10 -22.07 46.36
CA ASN A 3 -22.25 -20.82 45.61
C ASN A 3 -21.06 -19.86 45.80
N VAL A 4 -20.39 -19.89 46.95
CA VAL A 4 -19.20 -19.09 47.22
C VAL A 4 -18.01 -19.58 46.38
N ILE A 5 -17.87 -20.89 46.20
CA ILE A 5 -16.83 -21.50 45.38
C ILE A 5 -17.03 -21.16 43.89
N ARG A 6 -18.29 -21.11 43.42
CA ARG A 6 -18.57 -20.70 42.02
C ARG A 6 -18.26 -19.23 41.74
N ILE A 7 -18.53 -18.34 42.70
CA ILE A 7 -18.22 -16.91 42.57
C ILE A 7 -16.70 -16.70 42.59
N LEU A 8 -15.97 -17.43 43.46
CA LEU A 8 -14.52 -17.35 43.54
C LEU A 8 -13.84 -17.86 42.24
N PHE A 9 -14.40 -18.93 41.65
CA PHE A 9 -13.88 -19.48 40.36
C PHE A 9 -14.18 -18.53 39.21
N LEU A 10 -15.31 -17.84 39.19
CA LEU A 10 -15.65 -16.84 38.18
C LEU A 10 -14.75 -15.61 38.26
N CYS A 11 -14.40 -15.14 39.47
CA CYS A 11 -13.48 -14.04 39.69
C CYS A 11 -12.03 -14.37 39.28
N VAL A 12 -11.57 -15.61 39.51
CA VAL A 12 -10.22 -16.05 39.09
C VAL A 12 -10.14 -16.19 37.60
N VAL A 13 -11.19 -16.66 36.89
CA VAL A 13 -11.25 -16.73 35.44
C VAL A 13 -11.31 -15.33 34.79
N CYS A 14 -12.02 -14.36 35.41
CA CYS A 14 -12.00 -12.96 34.95
C CYS A 14 -10.63 -12.29 35.13
N MET A 15 -9.86 -12.62 36.16
CA MET A 15 -8.50 -12.09 36.33
C MET A 15 -7.48 -12.67 35.37
N LEU A 16 -7.72 -13.86 34.84
CA LEU A 16 -6.85 -14.48 33.82
C LEU A 16 -7.13 -13.98 32.39
N LEU A 17 -8.26 -13.29 32.17
CA LEU A 17 -8.60 -12.69 30.87
C LEU A 17 -8.24 -11.20 30.79
N CYS A 18 -7.79 -10.56 31.87
CA CYS A 18 -7.07 -9.30 31.81
C CYS A 18 -5.61 -9.55 31.40
N SER A 19 -5.41 -10.05 30.20
CA SER A 19 -4.18 -9.81 29.46
C SER A 19 -4.14 -8.30 29.22
N CYS A 20 -3.45 -7.57 30.09
CA CYS A 20 -2.99 -6.25 29.79
C CYS A 20 -2.17 -6.38 28.49
N GLU A 21 -2.73 -6.06 27.35
CA GLU A 21 -1.95 -5.51 26.26
C GLU A 21 -1.26 -4.30 26.87
N LYS A 22 0.02 -4.46 27.23
CA LYS A 22 0.88 -3.32 27.50
C LYS A 22 0.75 -2.47 26.25
N ALA A 23 0.11 -1.31 26.38
CA ALA A 23 0.27 -0.25 25.41
C ALA A 23 1.78 -0.15 25.18
N TYR A 24 2.21 -0.46 23.96
CA TYR A 24 3.62 -0.40 23.57
C TYR A 24 3.94 1.10 23.62
N GLU A 25 4.41 1.56 24.78
CA GLU A 25 4.97 2.91 24.89
C GLU A 25 6.10 2.96 23.86
N LYS A 26 5.96 3.84 22.89
CA LYS A 26 6.93 4.08 21.83
C LYS A 26 8.15 4.68 22.54
N GLU A 27 9.08 3.82 23.01
CA GLU A 27 10.37 4.28 23.51
C GLU A 27 11.13 4.94 22.35
N THR A 28 11.00 6.25 22.25
CA THR A 28 11.80 7.04 21.31
C THR A 28 13.20 7.21 21.89
N VAL A 29 14.16 6.51 21.32
CA VAL A 29 15.58 6.71 21.63
C VAL A 29 16.02 8.04 21.00
N SER A 30 16.66 8.91 21.80
CA SER A 30 17.21 10.14 21.23
C SER A 30 18.32 9.83 20.21
N GLU A 31 18.55 10.72 19.26
CA GLU A 31 19.63 10.52 18.28
C GLU A 31 21.01 10.40 18.95
N GLN A 32 21.20 11.07 20.09
CA GLN A 32 22.47 11.04 20.85
C GLN A 32 22.70 9.72 21.56
N ASP A 33 21.62 9.05 21.99
CA ASP A 33 21.68 7.79 22.75
C ASP A 33 21.57 6.56 21.83
N ALA A 34 21.22 6.76 20.56
CA ALA A 34 21.10 5.69 19.58
C ALA A 34 22.46 5.27 19.02
N ASN A 35 22.70 3.97 18.93
CA ASN A 35 23.85 3.45 18.20
C ASN A 35 23.53 3.12 16.72
N VAL A 36 22.25 3.10 16.33
CA VAL A 36 21.78 2.92 14.96
C VAL A 36 20.82 4.03 14.59
N ILE A 37 21.12 4.74 13.52
CA ILE A 37 20.27 5.77 12.93
C ILE A 37 19.96 5.37 11.49
N ILE A 38 18.69 5.25 11.15
CA ILE A 38 18.23 4.95 9.80
C ILE A 38 17.52 6.19 9.30
N ARG A 39 17.95 6.73 8.15
CA ARG A 39 17.33 7.89 7.51
C ARG A 39 16.81 7.49 6.14
N VAL A 40 15.53 7.74 5.90
CA VAL A 40 14.95 7.60 4.57
C VAL A 40 15.25 8.88 3.82
N SER A 41 16.05 8.77 2.75
CA SER A 41 16.34 9.90 1.87
C SER A 41 15.12 10.29 1.06
N ASN A 42 15.03 11.57 0.71
CA ASN A 42 13.95 12.07 -0.14
C ASN A 42 13.84 11.28 -1.43
N TYR A 43 12.63 10.87 -1.73
CA TYR A 43 12.30 9.98 -2.81
C TYR A 43 12.30 10.71 -4.16
N GLN A 44 13.02 10.20 -5.15
CA GLN A 44 13.10 10.79 -6.51
C GLN A 44 12.19 10.09 -7.54
N GLN A 45 11.13 9.41 -7.13
CA GLN A 45 10.17 8.84 -8.07
C GLN A 45 8.99 9.80 -8.29
N LEU A 46 8.51 9.88 -9.53
CA LEU A 46 7.30 10.62 -9.84
C LEU A 46 6.10 9.99 -9.12
N SER A 47 5.26 10.82 -8.52
CA SER A 47 3.92 10.41 -8.13
C SER A 47 3.18 9.88 -9.35
N PHE A 48 2.33 8.88 -9.18
CA PHE A 48 1.38 8.52 -10.23
C PHE A 48 0.48 9.69 -10.61
N ASP A 49 0.25 10.64 -9.70
CA ASP A 49 -0.58 11.83 -9.92
C ASP A 49 0.08 12.89 -10.81
N ASP A 50 1.43 12.88 -10.92
CA ASP A 50 2.17 13.84 -11.76
C ASP A 50 2.16 13.46 -13.26
N ILE A 51 1.57 12.33 -13.60
CA ILE A 51 1.41 11.88 -14.98
C ILE A 51 0.11 12.49 -15.53
N THR A 52 0.17 13.76 -15.90
CA THR A 52 -0.96 14.45 -16.52
C THR A 52 -1.09 14.07 -18.00
N TYR A 53 -2.32 13.73 -18.38
CA TYR A 53 -2.72 13.53 -19.79
C TYR A 53 -2.76 14.86 -20.54
N GLY A 54 -2.12 14.90 -21.68
CA GLY A 54 -2.22 15.97 -22.65
C GLY A 54 -0.85 16.35 -23.23
N ASN A 55 -0.83 16.88 -24.46
CA ASN A 55 0.36 17.36 -25.18
C ASN A 55 1.03 18.59 -24.53
N GLY A 56 1.07 18.64 -23.20
CA GLY A 56 1.78 19.66 -22.45
C GLY A 56 3.27 19.30 -22.30
N PRO A 57 4.17 20.30 -22.16
CA PRO A 57 5.57 20.04 -21.95
C PRO A 57 5.76 19.19 -20.69
N LEU A 58 6.61 18.16 -20.76
CA LEU A 58 7.07 17.36 -19.63
C LEU A 58 7.46 18.30 -18.48
N ARG A 59 6.63 18.37 -17.46
CA ARG A 59 6.97 19.12 -16.25
C ARG A 59 8.17 18.43 -15.60
N THR A 60 9.10 19.26 -15.18
CA THR A 60 10.29 18.87 -14.42
C THR A 60 9.88 17.92 -13.30
N ARG A 61 10.55 16.76 -13.23
CA ARG A 61 10.39 15.76 -12.17
C ARG A 61 10.48 16.43 -10.82
N SER A 62 9.37 16.59 -10.14
CA SER A 62 9.36 16.93 -8.72
C SER A 62 9.66 15.66 -7.92
N ALA A 63 10.64 15.73 -7.05
CA ALA A 63 10.86 14.69 -6.07
C ALA A 63 9.60 14.60 -5.18
N ILE A 64 9.04 13.41 -5.02
CA ILE A 64 7.99 13.19 -4.03
C ILE A 64 8.66 13.33 -2.67
N ASN A 65 8.14 14.24 -1.87
CA ASN A 65 8.45 14.25 -0.46
C ASN A 65 7.66 13.10 0.20
N LEU A 66 8.34 12.11 0.73
CA LEU A 66 7.71 10.99 1.45
C LEU A 66 6.79 11.49 2.56
N TYR A 67 7.15 12.60 3.20
CA TYR A 67 6.39 13.24 4.28
C TYR A 67 5.01 13.75 3.81
N ASP A 68 4.87 14.14 2.55
CA ASP A 68 3.61 14.64 2.01
C ASP A 68 2.74 13.54 1.42
N TYR A 69 3.31 12.36 1.21
CA TYR A 69 2.67 11.30 0.42
C TYR A 69 2.27 10.05 1.20
N CYS A 70 3.16 9.55 2.06
CA CYS A 70 2.90 8.34 2.85
C CYS A 70 2.59 8.69 4.31
N PRO A 71 1.37 8.45 4.81
CA PRO A 71 1.04 8.71 6.21
C PRO A 71 1.65 7.70 7.19
N ASN A 72 2.13 6.56 6.70
CA ASN A 72 2.68 5.50 7.52
C ASN A 72 4.07 5.09 7.03
N ILE A 73 5.02 4.98 7.96
CA ILE A 73 6.34 4.40 7.73
C ILE A 73 6.67 3.42 8.86
N GLN A 74 7.27 2.30 8.51
CA GLN A 74 7.62 1.23 9.44
C GLN A 74 9.03 0.76 9.20
N PHE A 75 9.80 0.62 10.27
CA PHE A 75 11.18 0.14 10.25
C PHE A 75 11.25 -1.18 10.99
N PHE A 76 11.96 -2.15 10.43
CA PHE A 76 12.15 -3.47 11.03
C PHE A 76 13.58 -3.94 10.84
N ILE A 77 14.16 -4.49 11.91
CA ILE A 77 15.48 -5.13 11.88
C ILE A 77 15.28 -6.61 12.19
N PHE A 78 15.83 -7.45 11.35
CA PHE A 78 15.77 -8.91 11.47
C PHE A 78 17.17 -9.51 11.62
N ASP A 79 17.29 -10.45 12.54
CA ASP A 79 18.41 -11.39 12.64
C ASP A 79 17.95 -12.73 12.04
N GLY A 80 18.38 -13.04 10.83
CA GLY A 80 17.82 -14.14 10.05
C GLY A 80 16.30 -14.00 9.86
N SER A 81 15.53 -14.85 10.53
CA SER A 81 14.06 -14.82 10.50
C SER A 81 13.42 -14.12 11.70
N GLU A 82 14.20 -13.82 12.73
CA GLU A 82 13.73 -13.20 13.96
C GLU A 82 13.68 -11.68 13.84
N LYS A 83 12.54 -11.07 14.19
CA LYS A 83 12.41 -9.62 14.26
C LYS A 83 12.95 -9.11 15.60
N VAL A 84 14.13 -8.50 15.57
CA VAL A 84 14.83 -8.03 16.78
C VAL A 84 14.46 -6.61 17.17
N SER A 85 14.02 -5.78 16.22
CA SER A 85 13.55 -4.41 16.52
C SER A 85 12.54 -3.93 15.48
N SER A 86 11.66 -3.02 15.90
CA SER A 86 10.73 -2.35 14.99
C SER A 86 10.29 -0.99 15.51
N LEU A 87 10.03 -0.07 14.59
CA LEU A 87 9.48 1.26 14.87
C LEU A 87 8.41 1.59 13.83
N ASN A 88 7.24 2.00 14.30
CA ASN A 88 6.16 2.50 13.46
C ASN A 88 6.04 4.00 13.66
N GLN A 89 5.91 4.75 12.57
CA GLN A 89 5.70 6.19 12.60
C GLN A 89 4.50 6.57 11.74
N SER A 90 3.70 7.49 12.27
CA SER A 90 2.63 8.15 11.52
C SER A 90 3.08 9.56 11.12
N LEU A 91 2.54 10.07 10.03
CA LEU A 91 2.78 11.45 9.61
C LEU A 91 2.42 12.42 10.76
N GLY A 92 3.35 13.30 11.08
CA GLY A 92 3.27 14.21 12.24
C GLY A 92 4.01 13.73 13.48
N ASP A 93 4.47 12.47 13.53
CA ASP A 93 5.38 12.05 14.59
C ASP A 93 6.72 12.80 14.48
N GLU A 94 7.30 13.14 15.63
CA GLU A 94 8.64 13.72 15.68
C GLU A 94 9.67 12.76 15.05
N GLY A 95 10.54 13.28 14.19
CA GLY A 95 11.53 12.47 13.49
C GLY A 95 10.95 11.53 12.44
N TYR A 96 9.74 11.80 11.90
CA TYR A 96 9.14 10.98 10.84
C TYR A 96 10.14 10.78 9.68
N GLY A 97 10.32 9.52 9.27
CA GLY A 97 11.30 9.12 8.26
C GLY A 97 12.72 8.88 8.80
N GLN A 98 12.93 9.07 10.11
CA GLN A 98 14.17 8.70 10.80
C GLN A 98 13.87 7.72 11.94
N ALA A 99 14.59 6.62 12.01
CA ALA A 99 14.51 5.67 13.13
C ALA A 99 15.82 5.69 13.91
N ASN A 100 15.73 5.92 15.22
CA ASN A 100 16.81 5.83 16.18
C ASN A 100 16.61 4.58 17.01
N MET A 101 17.60 3.67 17.03
CA MET A 101 17.49 2.37 17.69
C MET A 101 18.77 2.01 18.42
N ASN A 102 18.66 1.10 19.40
CA ASN A 102 19.80 0.45 20.05
C ASN A 102 19.83 -1.02 19.65
N ILE A 103 20.82 -1.40 18.86
CA ILE A 103 20.97 -2.73 18.28
C ILE A 103 22.36 -3.26 18.63
N ALA A 104 22.47 -4.51 19.06
CA ALA A 104 23.74 -5.16 19.32
C ALA A 104 24.61 -5.21 18.05
N PRO A 105 25.95 -5.20 18.19
CA PRO A 105 26.83 -5.39 17.03
C PRO A 105 26.53 -6.69 16.29
N GLY A 106 26.48 -6.63 14.95
CA GLY A 106 26.11 -7.80 14.13
C GLY A 106 25.70 -7.42 12.71
N THR A 107 25.36 -8.42 11.94
CA THR A 107 24.83 -8.25 10.57
C THR A 107 23.35 -8.63 10.56
N TYR A 108 22.53 -7.71 10.07
CA TYR A 108 21.06 -7.78 10.12
C TYR A 108 20.46 -7.50 8.75
N THR A 109 19.19 -7.86 8.59
CA THR A 109 18.38 -7.38 7.46
C THR A 109 17.52 -6.22 7.94
N LEU A 110 17.73 -5.05 7.32
CA LEU A 110 16.86 -3.88 7.48
C LEU A 110 15.74 -3.95 6.45
N MET A 111 14.50 -3.89 6.90
CA MET A 111 13.33 -3.66 6.06
C MET A 111 12.66 -2.35 6.46
N VAL A 112 12.36 -1.51 5.48
CA VAL A 112 11.57 -0.29 5.69
C VAL A 112 10.41 -0.29 4.71
N LEU A 113 9.22 0.04 5.21
CA LEU A 113 7.98 0.06 4.46
C LEU A 113 7.29 1.41 4.66
N ALA A 114 6.96 2.11 3.58
CA ALA A 114 6.12 3.30 3.62
C ALA A 114 4.92 3.12 2.69
N HIS A 115 3.72 3.50 3.14
CA HIS A 115 2.52 3.27 2.33
C HIS A 115 1.38 4.26 2.62
N LYS A 116 0.49 4.39 1.64
CA LYS A 116 -0.68 5.29 1.67
C LYS A 116 -1.92 4.63 2.28
N GLY A 117 -1.77 3.58 3.08
CA GLY A 117 -2.88 2.93 3.79
C GLY A 117 -3.29 3.68 5.06
N LEU A 118 -4.51 3.43 5.54
CA LEU A 118 -5.05 4.07 6.75
C LEU A 118 -4.41 3.55 8.05
N SER A 119 -3.83 2.36 8.03
CA SER A 119 -3.25 1.70 9.21
C SER A 119 -1.97 0.98 8.83
N PHE A 120 -1.12 0.71 9.82
CA PHE A 120 0.12 -0.01 9.62
C PHE A 120 -0.08 -1.41 9.03
N ALA A 121 0.86 -1.83 8.20
CA ALA A 121 0.95 -3.19 7.71
C ALA A 121 1.34 -4.15 8.85
N THR A 122 0.88 -5.39 8.77
CA THR A 122 1.31 -6.46 9.67
C THR A 122 2.47 -7.22 9.06
N VAL A 123 3.64 -7.15 9.71
CA VAL A 123 4.86 -7.84 9.30
C VAL A 123 5.07 -9.06 10.16
N THR A 124 4.72 -10.23 9.62
CA THR A 124 4.93 -11.53 10.28
C THR A 124 6.35 -12.04 10.03
N SER A 125 6.85 -11.87 8.81
CA SER A 125 8.24 -12.17 8.39
C SER A 125 8.58 -11.31 7.18
N LEU A 126 9.83 -11.35 6.71
CA LEU A 126 10.24 -10.69 5.46
C LEU A 126 9.42 -11.17 4.25
N GLN A 127 9.00 -12.44 4.24
CA GLN A 127 8.21 -13.03 3.17
C GLN A 127 6.69 -12.81 3.33
N LYS A 128 6.24 -12.28 4.48
CA LYS A 128 4.81 -12.14 4.77
C LYS A 128 4.49 -10.79 5.41
N VAL A 129 4.25 -9.81 4.55
CA VAL A 129 3.76 -8.47 4.90
C VAL A 129 2.33 -8.35 4.38
N THR A 130 1.36 -8.14 5.27
CA THR A 130 -0.07 -8.06 4.94
C THR A 130 -0.64 -6.71 5.33
N PHE A 131 -1.72 -6.31 4.65
CA PHE A 131 -2.38 -5.03 4.85
C PHE A 131 -3.79 -5.22 5.38
N PRO A 132 -4.31 -4.30 6.20
CA PRO A 132 -5.67 -4.38 6.74
C PRO A 132 -6.70 -4.57 5.63
N SER A 133 -7.65 -5.47 5.83
CA SER A 133 -8.72 -5.80 4.86
C SER A 133 -8.24 -6.23 3.48
N ASN A 134 -6.98 -6.70 3.34
CA ASN A 134 -6.34 -7.00 2.05
C ASN A 134 -6.32 -5.81 1.08
N GLN A 135 -6.44 -4.58 1.59
CA GLN A 135 -6.41 -3.36 0.77
C GLN A 135 -4.96 -2.84 0.68
N VAL A 136 -4.40 -2.94 -0.50
CA VAL A 136 -3.07 -2.43 -0.82
C VAL A 136 -3.22 -0.99 -1.30
N GLY A 137 -2.50 -0.07 -0.66
CA GLY A 137 -2.32 1.30 -1.15
C GLY A 137 -1.02 1.44 -1.94
N ASP A 138 -0.73 2.66 -2.39
CA ASP A 138 0.60 2.94 -2.95
C ASP A 138 1.67 2.66 -1.89
N THR A 139 2.61 1.77 -2.21
CA THR A 139 3.54 1.18 -1.24
C THR A 139 4.96 1.20 -1.76
N PHE A 140 5.86 1.64 -0.88
CA PHE A 140 7.30 1.75 -1.11
C PHE A 140 8.04 0.92 -0.07
N TYR A 141 9.16 0.33 -0.45
CA TYR A 141 9.92 -0.51 0.45
C TYR A 141 11.43 -0.42 0.21
N TYR A 142 12.17 -0.83 1.20
CA TYR A 142 13.59 -1.18 1.14
C TYR A 142 13.79 -2.49 1.90
N CYS A 143 14.61 -3.37 1.39
CA CYS A 143 15.07 -4.55 2.10
C CYS A 143 16.53 -4.80 1.73
N GLY A 144 17.42 -4.82 2.73
CA GLY A 144 18.83 -4.99 2.50
C GLY A 144 19.62 -5.28 3.77
N SER A 145 20.83 -5.79 3.61
CA SER A 145 21.73 -6.09 4.72
C SER A 145 22.36 -4.81 5.28
N ILE A 146 22.45 -4.73 6.61
CA ILE A 146 23.21 -3.71 7.35
C ILE A 146 24.16 -4.40 8.32
N THR A 147 25.30 -3.76 8.60
CA THR A 147 26.23 -4.20 9.63
C THR A 147 26.31 -3.13 10.70
N VAL A 148 26.00 -3.50 11.93
CA VAL A 148 26.14 -2.66 13.13
C VAL A 148 27.50 -2.95 13.77
N GLU A 149 28.38 -1.96 13.77
CA GLU A 149 29.70 -2.04 14.35
C GLU A 149 29.64 -1.63 15.83
N ASP A 150 30.52 -2.23 16.64
CA ASP A 150 30.63 -1.93 18.07
C ASP A 150 31.28 -0.55 18.31
N ASN A 151 30.92 0.05 19.44
CA ASN A 151 31.50 1.29 19.96
C ASN A 151 31.45 2.50 19.00
N LYS A 152 30.49 2.52 18.07
CA LYS A 152 30.24 3.69 17.23
C LYS A 152 28.77 3.86 16.90
N GLN A 153 28.41 5.07 16.53
CA GLN A 153 27.10 5.34 15.97
C GLN A 153 27.07 4.94 14.48
N ASN A 154 26.17 4.05 14.12
CA ASN A 154 25.98 3.53 12.77
C ASN A 154 24.82 4.27 12.09
N THR A 155 25.10 4.97 10.99
CA THR A 155 24.08 5.70 10.23
C THR A 155 23.88 5.08 8.85
N PHE A 156 22.61 4.77 8.54
CA PHE A 156 22.20 4.18 7.25
C PHE A 156 21.25 5.15 6.54
N SER A 157 21.64 5.62 5.36
CA SER A 157 20.78 6.40 4.46
C SER A 157 20.24 5.48 3.39
N ILE A 158 18.93 5.35 3.32
CA ILE A 158 18.25 4.42 2.42
C ILE A 158 17.29 5.14 1.48
N SER A 159 17.05 4.57 0.32
CA SER A 159 16.03 5.02 -0.62
C SER A 159 14.98 3.93 -0.79
N LEU A 160 13.71 4.31 -0.72
CA LEU A 160 12.61 3.38 -0.91
C LEU A 160 12.26 3.26 -2.39
N GLU A 161 11.79 2.07 -2.80
CA GLU A 161 11.30 1.79 -4.13
C GLU A 161 9.82 1.41 -4.11
N ARG A 162 9.03 1.90 -5.06
CA ARG A 162 7.63 1.48 -5.22
C ARG A 162 7.57 0.01 -5.61
N CYS A 163 6.74 -0.78 -4.93
CA CYS A 163 6.62 -2.23 -5.16
C CYS A 163 5.24 -2.67 -5.66
N VAL A 164 4.34 -1.73 -5.93
CA VAL A 164 2.99 -2.01 -6.44
C VAL A 164 2.87 -1.77 -7.93
N ALA A 165 1.84 -2.39 -8.53
CA ALA A 165 1.21 -2.02 -9.78
C ALA A 165 -0.10 -1.28 -9.48
N MET A 166 -0.51 -0.37 -10.37
CA MET A 166 -1.78 0.35 -10.30
C MET A 166 -2.64 0.03 -11.51
N PHE A 167 -3.92 -0.28 -11.26
CA PHE A 167 -4.97 -0.18 -12.27
C PHE A 167 -5.73 1.12 -12.05
N ARG A 168 -5.90 1.89 -13.12
CA ARG A 168 -6.64 3.16 -13.13
C ARG A 168 -7.80 3.07 -14.13
N LEU A 169 -9.01 3.35 -13.65
CA LEU A 169 -10.20 3.51 -14.48
C LEU A 169 -10.58 4.97 -14.55
N CYS A 170 -10.59 5.54 -15.75
CA CYS A 170 -11.09 6.90 -16.03
C CYS A 170 -12.40 6.79 -16.80
N THR A 171 -13.52 7.23 -16.21
CA THR A 171 -14.78 7.32 -16.92
C THR A 171 -14.84 8.62 -17.73
N GLU A 172 -15.24 8.55 -19.00
CA GLU A 172 -15.49 9.73 -19.84
C GLU A 172 -16.92 10.24 -19.67
N ASP A 173 -17.84 9.35 -19.32
CA ASP A 173 -19.21 9.68 -18.99
C ASP A 173 -19.37 10.08 -17.53
N PRO A 174 -20.37 10.95 -17.23
CA PRO A 174 -20.61 11.40 -15.88
C PRO A 174 -21.15 10.29 -14.99
N LEU A 175 -20.79 10.33 -13.71
CA LEU A 175 -21.37 9.48 -12.68
C LEU A 175 -22.88 9.78 -12.54
N PRO A 176 -23.78 8.78 -12.68
CA PRO A 176 -25.21 8.95 -12.46
C PRO A 176 -25.55 9.34 -11.01
N ASP A 177 -26.60 10.13 -10.81
CA ASP A 177 -27.03 10.63 -9.49
C ASP A 177 -27.40 9.51 -8.49
N ASN A 178 -27.79 8.37 -8.99
CA ASN A 178 -28.18 7.21 -8.17
C ASN A 178 -27.02 6.27 -7.85
N VAL A 179 -25.79 6.53 -8.29
CA VAL A 179 -24.61 5.75 -7.94
C VAL A 179 -24.07 6.27 -6.61
N THR A 180 -24.03 5.42 -5.59
CA THR A 180 -23.48 5.77 -4.26
C THR A 180 -22.17 5.06 -3.97
N LYS A 181 -21.83 4.03 -4.76
CA LYS A 181 -20.62 3.25 -4.56
C LYS A 181 -20.08 2.67 -5.84
N MET A 182 -18.75 2.72 -6.01
CA MET A 182 -18.04 1.95 -7.03
C MET A 182 -17.23 0.85 -6.34
N LYS A 183 -17.54 -0.41 -6.65
CA LYS A 183 -16.89 -1.59 -6.10
C LYS A 183 -15.96 -2.20 -7.13
N PHE A 184 -14.70 -2.39 -6.76
CA PHE A 184 -13.67 -3.05 -7.56
C PHE A 184 -13.35 -4.40 -6.90
N TYR A 185 -13.66 -5.49 -7.56
CA TYR A 185 -13.25 -6.84 -7.17
C TYR A 185 -12.26 -7.37 -8.19
N TYR A 186 -11.08 -7.78 -7.73
CA TYR A 186 -10.02 -8.23 -8.64
C TYR A 186 -9.20 -9.39 -8.09
N THR A 187 -8.65 -10.18 -9.02
CA THR A 187 -7.81 -11.35 -8.80
C THR A 187 -6.63 -11.33 -9.76
N GLY A 188 -5.61 -12.15 -9.51
CA GLY A 188 -4.42 -12.26 -10.36
C GLY A 188 -3.21 -11.47 -9.85
N GLY A 189 -3.39 -10.68 -8.78
CA GLY A 189 -2.31 -10.05 -8.04
C GLY A 189 -2.27 -10.52 -6.60
N SER A 190 -1.47 -9.87 -5.76
CA SER A 190 -1.29 -10.20 -4.36
C SER A 190 -1.60 -9.02 -3.44
N SER A 191 -2.23 -9.31 -2.29
CA SER A 191 -2.33 -8.38 -1.16
C SER A 191 -1.24 -8.62 -0.10
N THR A 192 -0.35 -9.59 -0.32
CA THR A 192 0.77 -9.93 0.55
C THR A 192 2.08 -9.67 -0.16
N LEU A 193 2.96 -8.89 0.46
CA LEU A 193 4.29 -8.61 -0.05
C LEU A 193 5.30 -9.59 0.56
N ASP A 194 6.13 -10.17 -0.29
CA ASP A 194 7.43 -10.72 0.08
C ASP A 194 8.48 -9.59 -0.02
N ALA A 195 8.79 -8.96 1.11
CA ALA A 195 9.70 -7.83 1.14
C ALA A 195 11.15 -8.23 0.84
N SER A 196 11.53 -9.50 1.05
CA SER A 196 12.88 -10.00 0.72
C SER A 196 13.15 -10.00 -0.78
N ARG A 197 12.09 -10.06 -1.60
CA ARG A 197 12.15 -10.11 -3.07
C ARG A 197 11.49 -8.89 -3.72
N GLY A 198 10.60 -8.19 -3.00
CA GLY A 198 9.85 -7.02 -3.49
C GLY A 198 8.68 -7.36 -4.41
N TRP A 199 8.11 -8.56 -4.30
CA TRP A 199 7.03 -9.06 -5.13
C TRP A 199 5.86 -9.59 -4.31
N GLY A 200 4.73 -9.77 -4.98
CA GLY A 200 3.56 -10.44 -4.40
C GLY A 200 3.83 -11.92 -4.15
N ASN A 201 3.44 -12.41 -2.96
CA ASN A 201 3.75 -13.77 -2.52
C ASN A 201 2.62 -14.78 -2.79
N VAL A 202 1.36 -14.34 -2.75
CA VAL A 202 0.20 -15.23 -2.87
C VAL A 202 -0.82 -14.64 -3.83
N ASN A 203 -1.59 -15.49 -4.52
CA ASN A 203 -2.76 -15.04 -5.28
C ASN A 203 -3.85 -14.60 -4.32
N SER A 204 -4.27 -13.35 -4.43
CA SER A 204 -5.28 -12.76 -3.56
C SER A 204 -6.55 -12.42 -4.32
N ARG A 205 -7.66 -12.45 -3.55
CA ARG A 205 -8.90 -11.78 -3.95
C ARG A 205 -8.95 -10.47 -3.20
N GLN A 206 -9.02 -9.38 -3.93
CA GLN A 206 -9.02 -8.04 -3.37
C GLN A 206 -10.33 -7.33 -3.70
N THR A 207 -10.82 -6.53 -2.75
CA THR A 207 -12.01 -5.70 -2.95
C THR A 207 -11.72 -4.31 -2.42
N VAL A 208 -11.94 -3.29 -3.27
CA VAL A 208 -11.87 -1.89 -2.89
C VAL A 208 -13.20 -1.24 -3.21
N ASN A 209 -13.74 -0.49 -2.27
CA ASN A 209 -14.96 0.27 -2.44
C ASN A 209 -14.63 1.77 -2.39
N PHE A 210 -15.22 2.51 -3.31
CA PHE A 210 -15.19 3.97 -3.34
C PHE A 210 -16.61 4.45 -3.10
N ASP A 211 -16.85 5.12 -1.99
CA ASP A 211 -18.11 5.80 -1.74
C ASP A 211 -18.16 7.06 -2.63
N ILE A 212 -19.30 7.31 -3.23
CA ILE A 212 -19.51 8.43 -4.18
C ILE A 212 -20.29 9.53 -3.48
N GLU A 213 -19.65 10.67 -3.36
CA GLU A 213 -20.24 11.87 -2.78
C GLU A 213 -21.12 12.60 -3.79
N ALA A 214 -22.15 13.30 -3.32
CA ALA A 214 -23.06 14.06 -4.18
C ALA A 214 -22.35 15.06 -5.10
N SER A 215 -21.22 15.61 -4.65
CA SER A 215 -20.40 16.55 -5.42
C SER A 215 -19.68 15.95 -6.63
N GLN A 216 -19.62 14.63 -6.71
CA GLN A 216 -18.96 13.86 -7.79
C GLN A 216 -19.96 13.48 -8.90
N HIS A 217 -21.26 13.51 -8.62
CA HIS A 217 -22.28 13.21 -9.61
C HIS A 217 -22.26 14.21 -10.79
N GLY A 218 -22.65 13.77 -11.96
CA GLY A 218 -22.65 14.57 -13.18
C GLY A 218 -21.26 14.85 -13.75
N LYS A 219 -20.19 14.26 -13.20
CA LYS A 219 -18.80 14.46 -13.62
C LYS A 219 -18.14 13.15 -14.00
N PRO A 220 -17.18 13.15 -14.94
CA PRO A 220 -16.23 12.05 -15.12
C PRO A 220 -15.47 11.78 -13.82
N ALA A 221 -15.06 10.52 -13.62
CA ALA A 221 -14.35 10.11 -12.41
C ALA A 221 -13.14 9.22 -12.72
N THR A 222 -12.18 9.23 -11.78
CA THR A 222 -10.99 8.39 -11.83
C THR A 222 -10.93 7.56 -10.57
N PHE A 223 -10.68 6.25 -10.73
CA PHE A 223 -10.58 5.29 -9.66
C PHE A 223 -9.27 4.53 -9.78
N GLU A 224 -8.59 4.29 -8.66
CA GLU A 224 -7.28 3.67 -8.62
C GLU A 224 -7.25 2.53 -7.61
N VAL A 225 -6.81 1.36 -8.05
CA VAL A 225 -6.59 0.21 -7.16
C VAL A 225 -5.18 -0.34 -7.35
N PHE A 226 -4.61 -0.84 -6.26
CA PHE A 226 -3.23 -1.29 -6.20
C PHE A 226 -3.14 -2.78 -5.87
N THR A 227 -2.07 -3.39 -6.33
CA THR A 227 -1.73 -4.78 -6.01
C THR A 227 -0.23 -4.98 -6.08
N PHE A 228 0.30 -5.97 -5.37
CA PHE A 228 1.67 -6.44 -5.60
C PHE A 228 1.65 -7.42 -6.77
N PRO A 229 2.34 -7.12 -7.89
CA PRO A 229 2.50 -8.08 -8.97
C PRO A 229 3.42 -9.24 -8.53
N HIS A 230 3.28 -10.38 -9.18
CA HIS A 230 4.26 -11.48 -9.06
C HIS A 230 5.53 -11.16 -9.85
N GLU A 231 6.62 -11.89 -9.56
CA GLU A 231 7.95 -11.61 -10.14
C GLU A 231 7.96 -11.67 -11.67
N ASP A 232 7.24 -12.61 -12.23
CA ASP A 232 7.07 -12.84 -13.68
C ASP A 232 6.02 -11.93 -14.30
N GLY A 233 5.51 -10.94 -13.54
CA GLY A 233 4.40 -10.11 -13.96
C GLY A 233 3.07 -10.84 -13.78
N GLY A 234 2.12 -10.52 -14.64
CA GLY A 234 0.80 -11.14 -14.61
C GLY A 234 -0.28 -10.25 -15.17
N SER A 235 -1.51 -10.70 -14.99
CA SER A 235 -2.69 -9.94 -15.37
C SER A 235 -3.77 -10.04 -14.30
N LEU A 236 -4.54 -8.96 -14.14
CA LEU A 236 -5.73 -8.97 -13.32
C LEU A 236 -6.97 -9.31 -14.15
N LYS A 237 -7.90 -9.99 -13.49
CA LYS A 237 -9.30 -9.94 -13.87
C LYS A 237 -10.01 -9.03 -12.88
N ILE A 238 -10.61 -7.95 -13.36
CA ILE A 238 -11.24 -6.93 -12.54
C ILE A 238 -12.72 -6.83 -12.90
N THR A 239 -13.58 -6.96 -11.90
CA THR A 239 -15.00 -6.64 -12.00
C THR A 239 -15.26 -5.32 -11.30
N VAL A 240 -15.77 -4.34 -12.04
CA VAL A 240 -16.16 -3.02 -11.51
C VAL A 240 -17.67 -2.93 -11.51
N THR A 241 -18.25 -2.70 -10.34
CA THR A 241 -19.70 -2.65 -10.13
C THR A 241 -20.10 -1.31 -9.53
N ALA A 242 -20.96 -0.57 -10.21
CA ALA A 242 -21.62 0.62 -9.68
C ALA A 242 -22.90 0.19 -8.94
N LEU A 243 -23.05 0.66 -7.69
CA LEU A 243 -24.13 0.31 -6.78
C LEU A 243 -24.93 1.55 -6.38
N ASP A 244 -26.25 1.37 -6.18
CA ASP A 244 -27.11 2.38 -5.55
C ASP A 244 -27.05 2.30 -4.00
N ALA A 245 -27.86 3.11 -3.32
CA ALA A 245 -27.93 3.19 -1.88
C ALA A 245 -28.42 1.89 -1.21
N GLU A 246 -29.23 1.12 -1.91
CA GLU A 246 -29.74 -0.20 -1.47
C GLU A 246 -28.75 -1.34 -1.76
N GLY A 247 -27.61 -1.03 -2.42
CA GLY A 247 -26.61 -2.03 -2.82
C GLY A 247 -26.96 -2.79 -4.09
N LYS A 248 -27.96 -2.34 -4.85
CA LYS A 248 -28.35 -2.93 -6.12
C LYS A 248 -27.40 -2.46 -7.23
N THR A 249 -27.06 -3.38 -8.12
CA THR A 249 -26.20 -3.10 -9.28
C THR A 249 -26.91 -2.21 -10.30
N ILE A 250 -26.33 -1.05 -10.55
CA ILE A 250 -26.71 -0.12 -11.62
C ILE A 250 -25.99 -0.51 -12.91
N LYS A 251 -24.69 -0.77 -12.82
CA LYS A 251 -23.84 -1.14 -13.95
C LYS A 251 -22.72 -2.04 -13.48
N GLU A 252 -22.31 -2.97 -14.34
CA GLU A 252 -21.14 -3.80 -14.12
C GLU A 252 -20.33 -3.92 -15.40
N ARG A 253 -18.98 -3.89 -15.28
CA ARG A 253 -18.04 -4.17 -16.36
C ARG A 253 -16.92 -5.06 -15.86
N ILE A 254 -16.48 -5.96 -16.74
CA ILE A 254 -15.38 -6.88 -16.46
C ILE A 254 -14.23 -6.53 -17.40
N PHE A 255 -13.06 -6.34 -16.81
CA PHE A 255 -11.79 -6.15 -17.50
C PHE A 255 -10.97 -7.42 -17.31
N GLU A 256 -10.68 -8.12 -18.40
CA GLU A 256 -9.92 -9.36 -18.40
C GLU A 256 -8.51 -9.11 -18.93
N ASN A 257 -7.56 -9.92 -18.45
CA ASN A 257 -6.16 -9.86 -18.91
C ASN A 257 -5.52 -8.46 -18.77
N VAL A 258 -5.90 -7.72 -17.71
CA VAL A 258 -5.32 -6.39 -17.43
C VAL A 258 -3.87 -6.57 -17.01
N PRO A 259 -2.89 -6.20 -17.85
CA PRO A 259 -1.49 -6.43 -17.53
C PRO A 259 -1.06 -5.63 -16.31
N ILE A 260 -0.26 -6.25 -15.46
CA ILE A 260 0.32 -5.60 -14.29
C ILE A 260 1.82 -5.86 -14.22
N GLN A 261 2.56 -4.82 -13.88
CA GLN A 261 3.98 -4.88 -13.61
C GLN A 261 4.33 -3.89 -12.50
N ARG A 262 5.34 -4.21 -11.70
CA ARG A 262 5.82 -3.34 -10.63
C ARG A 262 6.19 -1.95 -11.18
N LYS A 263 5.81 -0.89 -10.49
CA LYS A 263 6.03 0.52 -10.86
C LYS A 263 5.31 0.96 -12.14
N GLN A 264 4.26 0.25 -12.55
CA GLN A 264 3.47 0.58 -13.75
C GLN A 264 2.03 0.90 -13.42
N ILE A 265 1.46 1.80 -14.23
CA ILE A 265 0.04 2.10 -14.29
C ILE A 265 -0.53 1.44 -15.53
N THR A 266 -1.57 0.63 -15.36
CA THR A 266 -2.41 0.19 -16.46
C THR A 266 -3.72 0.97 -16.39
N GLN A 267 -3.92 1.89 -17.34
CA GLN A 267 -5.09 2.75 -17.36
C GLN A 267 -6.06 2.35 -18.45
N TYR A 268 -7.33 2.32 -18.10
CA TYR A 268 -8.44 2.22 -19.03
C TYR A 268 -9.25 3.51 -19.01
N THR A 269 -9.51 4.08 -20.17
CA THR A 269 -10.30 5.29 -20.36
C THR A 269 -11.44 5.01 -21.31
N GLY A 270 -12.65 5.41 -20.94
CA GLY A 270 -13.83 5.23 -21.81
C GLY A 270 -15.15 5.42 -21.07
N THR A 271 -16.23 5.15 -21.79
CA THR A 271 -17.60 5.23 -21.26
C THR A 271 -17.90 4.04 -20.38
N PHE A 272 -18.25 4.27 -19.12
CA PHE A 272 -18.60 3.20 -18.16
C PHE A 272 -20.10 2.93 -18.11
N PHE A 273 -20.94 3.97 -18.03
CA PHE A 273 -22.41 3.85 -17.83
C PHE A 273 -23.19 3.75 -19.13
N GLY A 274 -22.64 4.18 -20.26
CA GLY A 274 -23.30 4.16 -21.55
C GLY A 274 -23.82 2.78 -21.98
N SER A 275 -24.84 2.76 -22.85
CA SER A 275 -25.49 1.55 -23.37
C SER A 275 -24.72 0.86 -24.50
N GLY A 276 -23.65 1.47 -25.03
CA GLY A 276 -22.84 0.93 -26.12
C GLY A 276 -21.95 -0.23 -25.70
N GLN A 277 -21.70 -1.16 -26.65
CA GLN A 277 -20.55 -2.06 -26.51
C GLN A 277 -19.27 -1.20 -26.40
N GLN A 278 -18.21 -1.75 -25.77
CA GLN A 278 -16.92 -1.09 -25.50
C GLN A 278 -16.18 -0.64 -26.79
N THR A 279 -16.75 0.27 -27.56
CA THR A 279 -16.17 0.69 -28.84
C THR A 279 -15.12 1.79 -28.71
N ASN A 280 -15.00 2.43 -27.52
CA ASN A 280 -14.10 3.58 -27.32
C ASN A 280 -13.23 3.50 -26.05
N SER A 281 -12.93 2.30 -25.55
CA SER A 281 -11.99 2.18 -24.42
C SER A 281 -10.56 2.19 -24.92
N SER A 282 -9.76 3.13 -24.48
CA SER A 282 -8.31 3.11 -24.68
C SER A 282 -7.61 2.50 -23.47
N MET A 283 -6.62 1.67 -23.69
CA MET A 283 -5.72 1.17 -22.66
C MET A 283 -4.36 1.84 -22.83
N THR A 284 -3.83 2.41 -21.75
CA THR A 284 -2.48 2.98 -21.74
C THR A 284 -1.69 2.32 -20.62
N ILE A 285 -0.44 1.93 -20.88
CA ILE A 285 0.49 1.41 -19.90
C ILE A 285 1.59 2.46 -19.71
N GLN A 286 1.81 2.87 -18.46
CA GLN A 286 2.84 3.86 -18.11
C GLN A 286 3.79 3.29 -17.07
N GLY A 287 5.08 3.51 -17.25
CA GLY A 287 6.12 3.14 -16.29
C GLY A 287 6.58 4.34 -15.46
N ASP A 288 7.00 4.08 -14.24
CA ASP A 288 7.43 5.09 -13.25
C ASP A 288 8.82 5.72 -13.57
N THR A 289 9.61 5.20 -14.50
CA THR A 289 10.89 5.81 -14.89
C THR A 289 11.24 5.58 -16.35
N THR A 290 11.53 6.63 -17.07
CA THR A 290 12.31 6.76 -18.35
C THR A 290 11.93 5.89 -19.55
N TRP A 291 11.06 4.88 -19.40
CA TRP A 291 10.59 4.07 -20.52
C TRP A 291 9.11 4.26 -20.72
N VAL A 292 8.74 5.17 -21.62
CA VAL A 292 7.38 5.28 -22.12
C VAL A 292 7.23 4.21 -23.20
N VAL A 293 6.69 3.06 -22.86
CA VAL A 293 6.21 2.11 -23.85
C VAL A 293 4.73 2.36 -24.03
N TYR A 294 4.36 3.12 -25.04
CA TYR A 294 2.99 3.28 -25.48
C TYR A 294 2.60 2.02 -26.26
N GLN A 295 1.78 1.17 -25.71
CA GLN A 295 1.03 0.21 -26.49
C GLN A 295 -0.43 0.69 -26.55
N HIS A 296 -0.84 1.15 -27.72
CA HIS A 296 -2.25 1.41 -27.99
C HIS A 296 -2.86 0.09 -28.46
N ALA A 297 -3.76 -0.47 -27.65
CA ALA A 297 -4.65 -1.51 -28.11
C ALA A 297 -6.06 -0.90 -28.26
N ASN A 298 -6.53 -0.82 -29.49
CA ASN A 298 -7.93 -0.58 -29.79
C ASN A 298 -8.65 -1.93 -29.76
N TYR A 299 -9.70 -2.04 -28.95
CA TYR A 299 -10.60 -3.18 -28.93
C TYR A 299 -11.95 -2.76 -29.49
#